data_f41f3d1b182df12f7cf278b1190dd212
#
_entry.id   f41f3d1b182df12f7cf278b1190dd212
#
_cell.length_a   1.000
_cell.length_b   1.000
_cell.length_c   1.000
_cell.angle_alpha   90.00
_cell.angle_beta   90.00
_cell.angle_gamma   90.00
#
_symmetry.space_group_name_H-M   'P 1'
#
loop_
_entity.id
_entity.type
_entity.pdbx_description
1 polymer ?
#
loop_
_entity_poly.entity_id
_entity_poly.type
_entity_poly.pdbx_seq_one_letter_code
_entity_poly.pdbx_strand_id
1 'polypeptide(L)' 'MTNKTSTIHLRVEPAIKADVEKLLDRLGLSTTDAINIFLNQIILTGGLPFPVKVPQLKYRQKLKV' A
#
# COMPACT_ATOMS: atom_id res chain seq x y z
N MET A 1 19.63 17.88 -4.04
CA MET A 1 19.37 17.59 -4.26
C MET A 1 19.03 17.09 -4.99
N THR A 2 19.13 16.67 -5.14
CA THR A 2 18.84 16.25 -5.86
C THR A 2 17.75 16.18 -6.26
N ASN A 3 17.41 16.37 -6.56
CA ASN A 3 16.40 16.43 -6.95
C ASN A 3 15.96 15.64 -7.88
N LYS A 4 16.44 14.76 -8.01
CA LYS A 4 15.99 13.90 -8.88
C LYS A 4 14.85 13.18 -8.40
N THR A 5 13.85 12.87 -9.20
CA THR A 5 12.72 12.10 -8.75
C THR A 5 12.80 10.76 -9.44
N SER A 6 12.40 9.75 -8.74
CA SER A 6 12.32 8.42 -9.30
C SER A 6 10.87 8.03 -9.46
N THR A 7 10.61 7.11 -10.35
CA THR A 7 9.26 6.70 -10.64
C THR A 7 9.04 5.26 -10.21
N ILE A 8 7.91 5.00 -9.62
CA ILE A 8 7.52 3.65 -9.26
C ILE A 8 6.31 3.26 -10.08
N HIS A 9 6.39 2.12 -10.72
CA HIS A 9 5.27 1.60 -11.49
C HIS A 9 4.67 0.43 -10.76
N LEU A 10 3.37 0.48 -10.54
CA LEU A 10 2.69 -0.56 -9.81
C LEU A 10 1.58 -1.15 -10.65
N ARG A 11 1.36 -2.43 -10.48
CA ARG A 11 0.23 -3.06 -11.10
C ARG A 11 -0.80 -3.28 -10.03
N VAL A 12 -2.01 -2.85 -10.29
CA VAL A 12 -3.09 -2.95 -9.31
C VAL A 12 -4.31 -3.44 -10.04
N GLU A 13 -5.03 -4.37 -9.45
CA GLU A 13 -6.27 -4.83 -10.05
C GLU A 13 -7.25 -3.68 -10.15
N PRO A 14 -7.98 -3.60 -11.26
CA PRO A 14 -8.90 -2.48 -11.44
C PRO A 14 -9.92 -2.30 -10.32
N ALA A 15 -10.42 -3.40 -9.78
CA ALA A 15 -11.41 -3.31 -8.72
C ALA A 15 -10.81 -2.70 -7.45
N ILE A 16 -9.59 -3.09 -7.13
CA ILE A 16 -8.91 -2.56 -5.96
C ILE A 16 -8.59 -1.09 -6.16
N LYS A 17 -8.14 -0.76 -7.35
CA LYS A 17 -7.83 0.62 -7.65
C LYS A 17 -9.05 1.51 -7.48
N ALA A 18 -10.19 1.07 -8.00
CA ALA A 18 -11.41 1.84 -7.90
C ALA A 18 -11.84 2.04 -6.45
N ASP A 19 -11.78 0.97 -5.66
CA ASP A 19 -12.17 1.05 -4.27
C ASP A 19 -11.27 1.97 -3.48
N VAL A 20 -9.97 1.85 -3.72
CA VAL A 20 -9.00 2.70 -3.04
C VAL A 20 -9.22 4.16 -3.39
N GLU A 21 -9.45 4.43 -4.66
CA GLU A 21 -9.65 5.81 -5.08
C GLU A 21 -10.88 6.42 -4.45
N LYS A 22 -11.93 5.64 -4.30
CA LYS A 22 -13.13 6.14 -3.66
C LYS A 22 -12.89 6.49 -2.21
N LEU A 23 -12.19 5.60 -1.50
CA LEU A 23 -11.91 5.84 -0.10
C LEU A 23 -10.98 7.02 0.10
N LEU A 24 -9.95 7.10 -0.72
CA LEU A 24 -9.01 8.21 -0.60
C LEU A 24 -9.65 9.53 -0.94
N ASP A 25 -10.57 9.50 -1.88
CA ASP A 25 -11.29 10.72 -2.24
C ASP A 25 -12.03 11.29 -1.05
N ARG A 26 -12.60 10.41 -0.22
CA ARG A 26 -13.29 10.87 0.97
C ARG A 26 -12.33 11.47 1.97
N LEU A 27 -11.09 11.04 1.94
CA LEU A 27 -10.08 11.59 2.84
C LEU A 27 -9.38 12.81 2.26
N GLY A 28 -9.70 13.14 1.04
CA GLY A 28 -9.07 14.27 0.40
C GLY A 28 -7.65 13.97 -0.08
N LEU A 29 -7.37 12.70 -0.34
CA LEU A 29 -6.04 12.29 -0.76
C LEU A 29 -6.06 11.70 -2.14
N SER A 30 -4.96 11.84 -2.86
CA SER A 30 -4.81 11.15 -4.12
C SER A 30 -4.11 9.82 -3.85
N THR A 31 -4.12 8.95 -4.83
CA THR A 31 -3.40 7.69 -4.70
C THR A 31 -1.91 7.93 -4.52
N THR A 32 -1.38 8.91 -5.24
CA THR A 32 0.03 9.27 -5.10
C THR A 32 0.34 9.71 -3.69
N ASP A 33 -0.54 10.51 -3.10
CA ASP A 33 -0.34 10.97 -1.73
C ASP A 33 -0.30 9.79 -0.77
N ALA A 34 -1.23 8.85 -0.96
CA ALA A 34 -1.31 7.70 -0.08
C ALA A 34 -0.05 6.84 -0.17
N ILE A 35 0.44 6.65 -1.38
CA ILE A 35 1.64 5.86 -1.58
C ILE A 35 2.84 6.55 -0.92
N ASN A 36 2.95 7.84 -1.08
CA ASN A 36 4.04 8.56 -0.44
C ASN A 36 3.97 8.50 1.06
N ILE A 37 2.79 8.60 1.61
CA ILE A 37 2.60 8.48 3.05
C ILE A 37 3.05 7.11 3.52
N PHE A 38 2.66 6.08 2.79
CA PHE A 38 3.03 4.72 3.14
C PHE A 38 4.54 4.52 3.10
N LEU A 39 5.18 5.02 2.05
CA LEU A 39 6.62 4.88 1.93
C LEU A 39 7.34 5.58 3.07
N ASN A 40 6.86 6.75 3.47
CA ASN A 40 7.46 7.45 4.58
C ASN A 40 7.25 6.70 5.88
N GLN A 41 6.11 6.06 6.04
CA GLN A 41 5.87 5.26 7.24
C GLN A 41 6.81 4.06 7.32
N ILE A 42 7.14 3.49 6.19
CA ILE A 42 8.09 2.39 6.17
C ILE A 42 9.45 2.86 6.70
N ILE A 43 9.87 4.02 6.28
CA ILE A 43 11.15 4.57 6.72
C ILE A 43 11.11 4.86 8.22
N LEU A 44 10.05 5.49 8.68
CA LEU A 44 9.94 5.85 10.07
C LEU A 44 9.85 4.65 11.00
N THR A 45 9.21 3.60 10.53
CA THR A 45 9.03 2.42 11.35
C THR A 45 10.19 1.45 11.25
N GLY A 46 10.95 1.54 10.19
CA GLY A 46 12.04 0.60 9.97
C GLY A 46 11.53 -0.70 9.38
N GLY A 47 10.34 -0.69 8.82
CA GLY A 47 9.73 -1.87 8.23
C GLY A 47 8.29 -1.52 7.92
N LEU A 48 7.48 -2.50 7.66
CA LEU A 48 6.08 -2.22 7.37
C LEU A 48 5.38 -1.75 8.62
N PRO A 49 4.50 -0.76 8.50
CA PRO A 49 3.81 -0.21 9.67
C PRO A 49 2.71 -1.11 10.21
N PHE A 50 2.58 -2.29 9.67
CA PHE A 50 1.61 -3.26 10.17
C PHE A 50 2.09 -4.64 9.79
N PRO A 51 1.64 -5.67 10.48
CA PRO A 51 2.07 -7.02 10.16
C PRO A 51 1.47 -7.46 8.83
N VAL A 52 2.26 -8.18 8.07
CA VAL A 52 1.79 -8.69 6.81
C VAL A 52 1.72 -10.20 6.96
N LYS A 53 0.52 -10.69 7.03
CA LYS A 53 0.28 -12.08 7.23
C LYS A 53 -0.81 -12.56 6.32
N VAL A 54 -0.78 -13.83 6.05
CA VAL A 54 -1.85 -14.42 5.29
C VAL A 54 -3.06 -14.51 6.19
N PRO A 55 -4.23 -14.15 5.74
CA PRO A 55 -5.43 -14.25 6.57
C PRO A 55 -5.61 -15.67 7.03
N GLN A 56 -5.74 -15.82 8.33
CA GLN A 56 -5.87 -17.14 8.93
C GLN A 56 -7.07 -17.89 8.46
N LEU A 57 -8.13 -17.22 8.34
CA LEU A 57 -9.36 -17.86 8.01
C LEU A 57 -9.38 -18.56 6.70
N LYS A 58 -8.66 -18.05 5.78
CA LYS A 58 -8.72 -18.58 4.48
C LYS A 58 -7.57 -19.37 4.03
N TYR A 59 -6.45 -18.98 4.45
CA TYR A 59 -5.26 -19.53 3.86
C TYR A 59 -4.40 -20.38 4.70
N ARG A 60 -4.63 -20.31 5.99
CA ARG A 60 -3.75 -20.96 6.81
C ARG A 60 -3.61 -22.38 6.49
N GLN A 61 -4.62 -23.02 6.05
CA GLN A 61 -4.51 -24.38 5.76
C GLN A 61 -3.67 -24.62 4.58
N LYS A 62 -3.69 -23.71 3.70
CA LYS A 62 -2.94 -23.93 2.57
C LYS A 62 -1.55 -23.59 2.68
N LEU A 63 -1.37 -22.62 3.32
CA LEU A 63 -0.06 -22.12 3.45
C LEU A 63 0.74 -22.74 4.46
N LYS A 64 0.23 -23.09 5.07
CA LYS A 64 0.91 -23.47 6.03
C LYS A 64 1.39 -24.35 5.85
N VAL A 65 1.29 -24.31 5.42
CA VAL A 65 1.62 -24.67 5.00
C VAL A 65 1.97 -24.74 5.23
#